data_06f04bec1ff32f37375fa3436cd6a13e
#
_entry.id   06f04bec1ff32f37375fa3436cd6a13e
#
_cell.length_a   1.000
_cell.length_b   1.000
_cell.length_c   1.000
_cell.angle_alpha   90.00
_cell.angle_beta   90.00
_cell.angle_gamma   90.00
#
_symmetry.space_group_name_H-M   'P 1'
#
loop_
_entity.id
_entity.type
_entity.pdbx_description
1 polymer ?
#
loop_
_entity_poly.entity_id
_entity_poly.type
_entity_poly.pdbx_seq_one_letter_code
_entity_poly.pdbx_strand_id
1 'polypeptide(L)'
;LYVVSGGNEFPLRYKSIRDRLYILNDKGIYELDTFSLPKIYQNGSIVRASDFDNDGDVDLFLGGRSIPGKYGFPPKHYLLENDGKGKFRINDKITFENQGMVTDATWVDIDNDGWMDLFVCGDWSDIKFYKNIQGSLIEDNKNYKLNKNGWWFSIKSADVNNDGLMDLIAGNIGLN
;
A
#
# COMPACT_ATOMS: atom_id res chain seq x y z
N LEU A 1 3.51 15.75 2.59
CA LEU A 1 3.67 15.14 1.27
C LEU A 1 4.63 13.95 1.35
N TYR A 2 4.16 12.77 1.04
CA TYR A 2 5.00 11.57 0.87
C TYR A 2 5.31 11.37 -0.62
N VAL A 3 6.56 11.12 -0.94
CA VAL A 3 7.01 10.88 -2.31
C VAL A 3 7.59 9.48 -2.40
N VAL A 4 6.86 8.60 -3.07
CA VAL A 4 7.34 7.25 -3.40
C VAL A 4 8.45 7.37 -4.44
N SER A 5 9.55 6.71 -4.21
CA SER A 5 10.72 6.73 -5.09
C SER A 5 10.94 5.35 -5.70
N GLY A 6 11.45 5.32 -6.90
CA GLY A 6 11.74 4.08 -7.60
C GLY A 6 12.64 4.33 -8.81
N GLY A 7 13.05 3.27 -9.45
CA GLY A 7 13.88 3.27 -10.65
C GLY A 7 14.65 1.95 -10.75
N ASN A 8 14.52 1.27 -11.89
CA ASN A 8 15.24 0.01 -12.14
C ASN A 8 16.69 0.24 -12.56
N GLU A 9 17.05 1.48 -12.92
CA GLU A 9 18.38 1.91 -13.32
C GLU A 9 19.35 2.06 -12.14
N PHE A 10 18.83 2.12 -10.91
CA PHE A 10 19.66 2.28 -9.71
C PHE A 10 19.96 0.93 -9.04
N PRO A 11 21.17 0.70 -8.53
CA PRO A 11 21.48 -0.48 -7.75
C PRO A 11 20.71 -0.46 -6.41
N LEU A 12 20.50 -1.65 -5.84
CA LEU A 12 19.95 -1.81 -4.50
C LEU A 12 20.71 -0.92 -3.49
N ARG A 13 19.97 -0.29 -2.57
CA ARG A 13 20.47 0.62 -1.53
C ARG A 13 21.00 1.96 -2.04
N TYR A 14 20.73 2.33 -3.29
CA TYR A 14 21.04 3.67 -3.77
C TYR A 14 20.10 4.70 -3.14
N LYS A 15 20.63 5.87 -2.75
CA LYS A 15 19.83 6.89 -2.03
C LYS A 15 18.62 7.39 -2.82
N SER A 16 18.71 7.40 -4.14
CA SER A 16 17.62 7.88 -5.02
C SER A 16 16.36 7.02 -5.02
N ILE A 17 16.45 5.75 -4.59
CA ILE A 17 15.27 4.87 -4.47
C ILE A 17 14.68 4.87 -3.04
N ARG A 18 15.14 5.76 -2.19
CA ARG A 18 14.57 5.94 -0.86
C ARG A 18 13.41 6.92 -0.92
N ASP A 19 12.29 6.53 -0.34
CA ASP A 19 11.13 7.41 -0.21
C ASP A 19 11.44 8.65 0.62
N ARG A 20 10.68 9.71 0.39
CA ARG A 20 10.88 11.03 1.02
C ARG A 20 9.58 11.52 1.61
N LEU A 21 9.66 12.07 2.81
CA LEU A 21 8.58 12.76 3.49
C LEU A 21 8.90 14.27 3.52
N TYR A 22 7.92 15.08 3.16
CA TYR A 22 8.00 16.54 3.28
C TYR A 22 6.90 17.01 4.20
N ILE A 23 7.26 17.78 5.19
CA ILE A 23 6.33 18.37 6.17
C ILE A 23 6.07 19.82 5.78
N LEU A 24 4.80 20.22 5.82
CA LEU A 24 4.40 21.60 5.60
C LEU A 24 4.71 22.42 6.85
N ASN A 25 5.51 23.48 6.72
CA ASN A 25 5.79 24.39 7.81
C ASN A 25 4.74 25.51 7.94
N ASP A 26 4.81 26.31 8.97
CA ASP A 26 3.88 27.41 9.26
C ASP A 26 3.85 28.50 8.16
N LYS A 27 4.86 28.53 7.28
CA LYS A 27 4.94 29.46 6.14
C LYS A 27 4.33 28.91 4.86
N GLY A 28 3.74 27.69 4.90
CA GLY A 28 3.20 27.02 3.74
C GLY A 28 4.26 26.41 2.81
N ILE A 29 5.46 26.13 3.31
CA ILE A 29 6.57 25.56 2.54
C ILE A 29 6.77 24.11 2.97
N TYR A 30 6.90 23.19 2.00
CA TYR A 30 7.26 21.80 2.24
C TYR A 30 8.76 21.66 2.49
N GLU A 31 9.12 21.17 3.65
CA GLU A 31 10.50 20.89 4.05
C GLU A 31 10.76 19.39 4.14
N LEU A 32 11.91 18.94 3.61
CA LEU A 32 12.28 17.53 3.63
C LEU A 32 12.55 17.07 5.08
N ASP A 33 11.78 16.09 5.52
CA ASP A 33 12.05 15.36 6.75
C ASP A 33 12.99 14.19 6.47
N THR A 34 14.08 14.10 7.22
CA THR A 34 15.10 13.06 7.05
C THR A 34 15.10 12.02 8.15
N PHE A 35 14.22 12.16 9.16
CA PHE A 35 14.27 11.38 10.41
C PHE A 35 13.03 10.52 10.63
N SER A 36 11.88 10.92 10.09
CA SER A 36 10.59 10.28 10.40
C SER A 36 10.35 8.97 9.67
N LEU A 37 11.00 8.74 8.53
CA LEU A 37 10.83 7.49 7.79
C LEU A 37 11.93 6.46 8.10
N PRO A 38 11.58 5.16 8.20
CA PRO A 38 12.56 4.09 8.23
C PRO A 38 13.39 4.04 6.95
N LYS A 39 14.60 3.49 7.03
CA LYS A 39 15.49 3.38 5.86
C LYS A 39 15.10 2.19 4.98
N ILE A 40 14.08 2.37 4.13
CA ILE A 40 13.66 1.41 3.13
C ILE A 40 14.29 1.78 1.79
N TYR A 41 14.86 0.79 1.10
CA TYR A 41 15.48 0.95 -0.21
C TYR A 41 14.81 -0.04 -1.17
N GLN A 42 13.79 0.42 -1.86
CA GLN A 42 13.06 -0.38 -2.83
C GLN A 42 12.61 0.47 -4.02
N ASN A 43 12.30 -0.18 -5.11
CA ASN A 43 11.55 0.44 -6.19
C ASN A 43 10.07 0.42 -5.80
N GLY A 44 9.61 1.51 -5.20
CA GLY A 44 8.22 1.68 -4.77
C GLY A 44 7.27 1.96 -5.94
N SER A 45 5.99 1.67 -5.76
CA SER A 45 4.93 2.02 -6.70
C SER A 45 3.92 2.98 -6.10
N ILE A 46 3.47 2.69 -4.90
CA ILE A 46 2.39 3.42 -4.26
C ILE A 46 2.62 3.59 -2.75
N VAL A 47 1.93 4.58 -2.21
CA VAL A 47 1.64 4.72 -0.78
C VAL A 47 0.13 4.91 -0.61
N ARG A 48 -0.45 4.27 0.40
CA ARG A 48 -1.86 4.44 0.79
C ARG A 48 -1.94 4.64 2.29
N ALA A 49 -2.59 5.73 2.67
CA ALA A 49 -2.71 6.18 4.06
C ALA A 49 -4.05 5.74 4.66
N SER A 50 -4.03 5.29 5.90
CA SER A 50 -5.21 4.97 6.71
C SER A 50 -4.80 4.88 8.18
N ASP A 51 -5.71 5.17 9.09
CA ASP A 51 -5.64 4.74 10.48
C ASP A 51 -6.11 3.28 10.51
N PHE A 52 -5.16 2.31 10.42
CA PHE A 52 -5.54 0.90 10.26
C PHE A 52 -5.75 0.18 11.59
N ASP A 53 -5.19 0.71 12.68
CA ASP A 53 -5.29 0.12 14.01
C ASP A 53 -6.17 0.93 14.99
N ASN A 54 -6.84 1.97 14.45
CA ASN A 54 -7.80 2.83 15.16
C ASN A 54 -7.19 3.52 16.40
N ASP A 55 -5.90 3.87 16.33
CA ASP A 55 -5.22 4.61 17.40
C ASP A 55 -5.31 6.15 17.25
N GLY A 56 -5.90 6.61 16.15
CA GLY A 56 -6.21 8.02 15.86
C GLY A 56 -5.13 8.71 15.04
N ASP A 57 -4.09 8.02 14.61
CA ASP A 57 -3.08 8.58 13.73
C ASP A 57 -3.01 7.85 12.35
N VAL A 58 -2.31 8.43 11.41
CA VAL A 58 -2.34 7.94 10.03
C VAL A 58 -1.12 7.09 9.74
N ASP A 59 -1.37 5.84 9.37
CA ASP A 59 -0.40 4.86 8.95
C ASP A 59 -0.26 4.76 7.42
N LEU A 60 0.75 4.02 6.95
CA LEU A 60 1.06 3.96 5.53
C LEU A 60 1.29 2.52 5.07
N PHE A 61 0.50 2.07 4.08
CA PHE A 61 0.86 0.90 3.28
C PHE A 61 1.77 1.32 2.12
N LEU A 62 2.93 0.66 1.97
CA LEU A 62 3.88 0.88 0.88
C LEU A 62 3.92 -0.33 -0.04
N GLY A 63 3.49 -0.14 -1.28
CA GLY A 63 3.58 -1.13 -2.34
C GLY A 63 4.93 -1.06 -3.06
N GLY A 64 5.62 -2.21 -3.17
CA GLY A 64 6.81 -2.35 -3.98
C GLY A 64 6.47 -2.71 -5.44
N ARG A 65 7.16 -2.12 -6.42
CA ARG A 65 6.95 -2.37 -7.85
C ARG A 65 7.83 -3.49 -8.37
N SER A 66 9.11 -3.46 -8.02
CA SER A 66 10.09 -4.47 -8.47
C SER A 66 11.34 -4.43 -7.60
N ILE A 67 12.16 -5.46 -7.74
CA ILE A 67 13.52 -5.45 -7.21
C ILE A 67 14.42 -4.86 -8.31
N PRO A 68 15.19 -3.77 -8.06
CA PRO A 68 16.11 -3.22 -9.04
C PRO A 68 17.02 -4.27 -9.68
N GLY A 69 17.05 -4.33 -11.01
CA GLY A 69 17.79 -5.32 -11.78
C GLY A 69 17.17 -6.72 -11.83
N LYS A 70 15.99 -6.94 -11.21
CA LYS A 70 15.29 -8.24 -11.17
C LYS A 70 13.79 -8.05 -11.42
N TYR A 71 13.42 -7.43 -12.54
CA TYR A 71 12.02 -7.28 -12.92
C TYR A 71 11.32 -8.65 -13.04
N GLY A 72 10.08 -8.74 -12.54
CA GLY A 72 9.32 -10.00 -12.46
C GLY A 72 9.49 -10.77 -11.15
N PHE A 73 10.45 -10.38 -10.30
CA PHE A 73 10.54 -10.92 -8.95
C PHE A 73 9.76 -10.04 -7.97
N PRO A 74 8.95 -10.66 -7.07
CA PRO A 74 8.16 -9.90 -6.10
C PRO A 74 9.06 -9.11 -5.14
N PRO A 75 8.84 -7.80 -5.01
CA PRO A 75 9.53 -6.99 -4.00
C PRO A 75 8.90 -7.20 -2.62
N LYS A 76 9.45 -6.55 -1.60
CA LYS A 76 8.80 -6.43 -0.30
C LYS A 76 7.74 -5.34 -0.32
N HIS A 77 6.74 -5.49 0.55
CA HIS A 77 5.74 -4.48 0.84
C HIS A 77 5.79 -4.21 2.34
N TYR A 78 5.40 -3.01 2.75
CA TYR A 78 5.53 -2.61 4.15
C TYR A 78 4.25 -1.93 4.63
N LEU A 79 3.92 -2.19 5.88
CA LEU A 79 3.02 -1.36 6.65
C LEU A 79 3.89 -0.53 7.61
N LEU A 80 3.71 0.76 7.60
CA LEU A 80 4.41 1.68 8.49
C LEU A 80 3.43 2.24 9.50
N GLU A 81 3.66 1.98 10.77
CA GLU A 81 2.92 2.56 11.88
C GLU A 81 3.48 3.94 12.22
N ASN A 82 2.61 4.90 12.43
CA ASN A 82 2.90 6.21 12.98
C ASN A 82 2.96 6.13 14.52
N ASP A 83 3.64 7.02 15.16
CA ASP A 83 3.71 7.12 16.63
C ASP A 83 2.88 8.30 17.18
N GLY A 84 1.94 8.83 16.38
CA GLY A 84 1.16 10.02 16.69
C GLY A 84 1.93 11.33 16.66
N LYS A 85 3.22 11.27 16.36
CA LYS A 85 4.11 12.45 16.24
C LYS A 85 4.75 12.56 14.85
N GLY A 86 4.25 11.74 13.90
CA GLY A 86 4.71 11.73 12.53
C GLY A 86 5.98 10.92 12.30
N LYS A 87 6.43 10.11 13.26
CA LYS A 87 7.55 9.20 13.09
C LYS A 87 7.05 7.78 12.81
N PHE A 88 7.49 7.20 11.72
CA PHE A 88 7.05 5.91 11.23
C PHE A 88 8.03 4.78 11.56
N ARG A 89 7.49 3.62 11.87
CA ARG A 89 8.23 2.36 12.05
C ARG A 89 7.61 1.26 11.19
N ILE A 90 8.42 0.28 10.79
CA ILE A 90 7.90 -0.89 10.07
C ILE A 90 7.13 -1.75 11.07
N ASN A 91 5.89 -2.14 10.72
CA ASN A 91 5.17 -3.18 11.42
C ASN A 91 5.74 -4.54 10.98
N ASP A 92 6.49 -5.21 11.87
CA ASP A 92 7.11 -6.51 11.58
C ASP A 92 6.16 -7.70 11.81
N LYS A 93 4.96 -7.47 12.34
CA LYS A 93 3.95 -8.52 12.61
C LYS A 93 3.11 -8.84 11.39
N ILE A 94 2.92 -7.85 10.50
CA ILE A 94 2.11 -7.98 9.30
C ILE A 94 3.02 -8.20 8.09
N THR A 95 2.82 -9.30 7.39
CA THR A 95 3.58 -9.67 6.20
C THR A 95 2.66 -9.78 4.99
N PHE A 96 3.14 -9.33 3.84
CA PHE A 96 2.42 -9.39 2.56
C PHE A 96 3.09 -10.43 1.65
N GLU A 97 2.93 -11.70 2.00
CA GLU A 97 3.55 -12.78 1.25
C GLU A 97 2.85 -12.98 -0.11
N ASN A 98 3.63 -13.30 -1.13
CA ASN A 98 3.14 -13.60 -2.48
C ASN A 98 2.27 -12.51 -3.12
N GLN A 99 2.43 -11.25 -2.70
CA GLN A 99 1.63 -10.13 -3.23
C GLN A 99 1.99 -9.76 -4.68
N GLY A 100 3.16 -10.15 -5.16
CA GLY A 100 3.60 -9.81 -6.51
C GLY A 100 4.13 -8.36 -6.64
N MET A 101 4.07 -7.82 -7.85
CA MET A 101 4.51 -6.45 -8.16
C MET A 101 3.31 -5.50 -8.05
N VAL A 102 3.19 -4.81 -6.93
CA VAL A 102 2.04 -3.94 -6.63
C VAL A 102 1.98 -2.75 -7.59
N THR A 103 0.79 -2.46 -8.07
CA THR A 103 0.45 -1.29 -8.90
C THR A 103 -0.46 -0.31 -8.19
N ASP A 104 -1.44 -0.82 -7.44
CA ASP A 104 -2.35 0.01 -6.66
C ASP A 104 -2.90 -0.75 -5.43
N ALA A 105 -3.48 0.00 -4.50
CA ALA A 105 -4.19 -0.52 -3.34
C ALA A 105 -5.27 0.46 -2.88
N THR A 106 -6.23 -0.01 -2.10
CA THR A 106 -7.24 0.84 -1.47
C THR A 106 -7.60 0.32 -0.09
N TRP A 107 -7.75 1.25 0.86
CA TRP A 107 -8.32 0.99 2.15
C TRP A 107 -9.83 1.19 2.10
N VAL A 108 -10.59 0.29 2.69
CA VAL A 108 -12.05 0.37 2.78
C VAL A 108 -12.55 -0.54 3.90
N ASP A 109 -13.48 -0.06 4.71
CA ASP A 109 -14.25 -0.90 5.62
C ASP A 109 -15.34 -1.59 4.79
N ILE A 110 -15.07 -2.84 4.32
CA ILE A 110 -15.92 -3.52 3.35
C ILE A 110 -17.15 -4.17 3.98
N ASP A 111 -17.12 -4.46 5.26
CA ASP A 111 -18.20 -5.09 6.00
C ASP A 111 -18.79 -4.22 7.12
N ASN A 112 -18.42 -2.95 7.17
CA ASN A 112 -18.91 -1.94 8.11
C ASN A 112 -18.67 -2.33 9.59
N ASP A 113 -17.53 -2.97 9.88
CA ASP A 113 -17.15 -3.32 11.26
C ASP A 113 -16.33 -2.22 11.97
N GLY A 114 -16.03 -1.13 11.26
CA GLY A 114 -15.28 0.02 11.74
C GLY A 114 -13.75 -0.13 11.61
N TRP A 115 -13.26 -1.21 10.98
CA TRP A 115 -11.83 -1.43 10.71
C TRP A 115 -11.55 -1.34 9.22
N MET A 116 -10.55 -0.58 8.86
CA MET A 116 -10.18 -0.40 7.46
C MET A 116 -9.46 -1.64 6.93
N ASP A 117 -10.09 -2.34 5.99
CA ASP A 117 -9.52 -3.46 5.25
C ASP A 117 -8.64 -2.99 4.10
N LEU A 118 -7.75 -3.86 3.59
CA LEU A 118 -6.85 -3.52 2.52
C LEU A 118 -7.04 -4.42 1.30
N PHE A 119 -7.32 -3.80 0.15
CA PHE A 119 -7.24 -4.46 -1.15
C PHE A 119 -5.99 -4.02 -1.90
N VAL A 120 -5.30 -4.98 -2.51
CA VAL A 120 -4.05 -4.74 -3.23
C VAL A 120 -4.09 -5.43 -4.58
N CYS A 121 -3.69 -4.73 -5.65
CA CYS A 121 -3.60 -5.28 -6.98
C CYS A 121 -2.21 -5.07 -7.60
N GLY A 122 -1.89 -5.85 -8.63
CA GLY A 122 -0.57 -5.80 -9.25
C GLY A 122 -0.47 -6.51 -10.59
N ASP A 123 0.76 -6.54 -11.13
CA ASP A 123 1.05 -7.25 -12.36
C ASP A 123 1.06 -8.76 -12.13
N TRP A 124 0.40 -9.49 -13.03
CA TRP A 124 0.36 -10.96 -13.10
C TRP A 124 -0.02 -11.61 -11.76
N SER A 125 -0.88 -10.95 -11.01
CA SER A 125 -1.34 -11.42 -9.69
C SER A 125 -2.85 -11.38 -9.58
N ASP A 126 -3.38 -12.11 -8.60
CA ASP A 126 -4.74 -11.91 -8.13
C ASP A 126 -4.86 -10.58 -7.40
N ILE A 127 -6.05 -10.02 -7.35
CA ILE A 127 -6.36 -8.99 -6.36
C ILE A 127 -6.36 -9.66 -5.00
N LYS A 128 -5.56 -9.14 -4.08
CA LYS A 128 -5.46 -9.64 -2.71
C LYS A 128 -6.33 -8.82 -1.78
N PHE A 129 -7.03 -9.53 -0.90
CA PHE A 129 -7.80 -8.95 0.18
C PHE A 129 -7.21 -9.31 1.52
N TYR A 130 -6.97 -8.31 2.34
CA TYR A 130 -6.53 -8.44 3.71
C TYR A 130 -7.61 -7.88 4.62
N LYS A 131 -8.35 -8.79 5.29
CA LYS A 131 -9.33 -8.42 6.31
C LYS A 131 -8.59 -7.87 7.54
N ASN A 132 -9.05 -6.73 8.01
CA ASN A 132 -8.57 -6.16 9.26
C ASN A 132 -9.36 -6.71 10.44
N ILE A 133 -8.69 -7.36 11.36
CA ILE A 133 -9.28 -7.85 12.60
C ILE A 133 -8.58 -7.15 13.75
N GLN A 134 -9.15 -6.03 14.19
CA GLN A 134 -8.66 -5.24 15.30
C GLN A 134 -7.15 -4.90 15.21
N GLY A 135 -6.74 -4.30 14.08
CA GLY A 135 -5.36 -3.92 13.81
C GLY A 135 -4.46 -5.06 13.30
N SER A 136 -5.05 -6.19 12.92
CA SER A 136 -4.33 -7.32 12.32
C SER A 136 -4.84 -7.62 10.93
N LEU A 137 -4.00 -7.46 9.90
CA LEU A 137 -4.37 -7.76 8.51
C LEU A 137 -4.14 -9.24 8.20
N ILE A 138 -5.19 -9.94 7.81
CA ILE A 138 -5.18 -11.39 7.48
C ILE A 138 -5.67 -11.57 6.05
N GLU A 139 -4.89 -12.26 5.21
CA GLU A 139 -5.30 -12.55 3.83
C GLU A 139 -6.55 -13.45 3.81
N ASP A 140 -7.62 -12.99 3.16
CA ASP A 140 -8.92 -13.68 3.06
C ASP A 140 -9.53 -13.66 1.64
N ASN A 141 -8.74 -14.01 0.65
CA ASN A 141 -9.18 -14.04 -0.76
C ASN A 141 -10.30 -15.04 -1.03
N LYS A 142 -10.43 -16.08 -0.21
CA LYS A 142 -11.38 -17.19 -0.46
C LYS A 142 -12.83 -16.75 -0.33
N ASN A 143 -13.12 -15.90 0.63
CA ASN A 143 -14.47 -15.42 0.89
C ASN A 143 -14.95 -14.44 -0.19
N TYR A 144 -14.04 -13.69 -0.80
CA TYR A 144 -14.38 -12.67 -1.81
C TYR A 144 -14.21 -13.15 -3.26
N LYS A 145 -13.77 -14.41 -3.50
CA LYS A 145 -13.61 -15.02 -4.84
C LYS A 145 -12.81 -14.17 -5.82
N LEU A 146 -11.78 -13.48 -5.32
CA LEU A 146 -10.94 -12.56 -6.09
C LEU A 146 -9.81 -13.26 -6.86
N ASN A 147 -9.82 -14.58 -6.94
CA ASN A 147 -8.79 -15.41 -7.58
C ASN A 147 -8.88 -15.32 -9.11
N LYS A 148 -8.46 -14.18 -9.64
CA LYS A 148 -8.33 -13.96 -11.09
C LYS A 148 -7.01 -13.26 -11.34
N ASN A 149 -6.05 -14.01 -11.87
CA ASN A 149 -4.79 -13.43 -12.34
C ASN A 149 -5.08 -12.38 -13.41
N GLY A 150 -4.47 -11.23 -13.26
CA GLY A 150 -4.64 -10.14 -14.18
C GLY A 150 -3.43 -9.23 -14.26
N TRP A 151 -3.49 -8.33 -15.22
CA TRP A 151 -2.56 -7.22 -15.30
C TRP A 151 -3.27 -5.97 -14.81
N TRP A 152 -3.35 -5.86 -13.48
CA TRP A 152 -4.12 -4.84 -12.80
C TRP A 152 -3.31 -3.55 -12.65
N PHE A 153 -3.93 -2.39 -12.93
CA PHE A 153 -3.29 -1.09 -12.86
C PHE A 153 -3.81 -0.20 -11.74
N SER A 154 -5.08 -0.36 -11.40
CA SER A 154 -5.72 0.48 -10.39
C SER A 154 -6.81 -0.27 -9.68
N ILE A 155 -7.06 0.11 -8.43
CA ILE A 155 -8.19 -0.36 -7.64
C ILE A 155 -8.73 0.79 -6.80
N LYS A 156 -10.08 0.92 -6.74
CA LYS A 156 -10.78 1.92 -5.95
C LYS A 156 -12.01 1.30 -5.34
N SER A 157 -12.47 1.87 -4.25
CA SER A 157 -13.74 1.54 -3.61
C SER A 157 -14.73 2.70 -3.75
N ALA A 158 -15.98 2.37 -4.03
CA ALA A 158 -17.10 3.31 -4.06
C ALA A 158 -18.41 2.54 -3.96
N ASP A 159 -19.44 3.12 -3.35
CA ASP A 159 -20.80 2.61 -3.46
C ASP A 159 -21.36 3.07 -4.82
N VAL A 160 -21.35 2.19 -5.84
CA VAL A 160 -21.74 2.55 -7.21
C VAL A 160 -23.23 2.40 -7.47
N ASN A 161 -23.95 1.66 -6.65
CA ASN A 161 -25.39 1.42 -6.79
C ASN A 161 -26.24 2.11 -5.71
N ASN A 162 -25.62 2.80 -4.77
CA ASN A 162 -26.22 3.51 -3.62
C ASN A 162 -27.01 2.58 -2.69
N ASP A 163 -26.50 1.37 -2.43
CA ASP A 163 -27.09 0.43 -1.48
C ASP A 163 -26.48 0.50 -0.07
N GLY A 164 -25.49 1.38 0.11
CA GLY A 164 -24.78 1.58 1.37
C GLY A 164 -23.63 0.62 1.61
N LEU A 165 -23.33 -0.27 0.67
CA LEU A 165 -22.18 -1.16 0.69
C LEU A 165 -21.09 -0.65 -0.27
N MET A 166 -19.85 -0.92 0.06
CA MET A 166 -18.74 -0.51 -0.79
C MET A 166 -18.44 -1.56 -1.85
N ASP A 167 -18.45 -1.12 -3.11
CA ASP A 167 -18.05 -1.90 -4.28
C ASP A 167 -16.56 -1.69 -4.58
N LEU A 168 -15.97 -2.62 -5.35
CA LEU A 168 -14.59 -2.50 -5.84
C LEU A 168 -14.58 -2.30 -7.35
N ILE A 169 -13.82 -1.33 -7.81
CA ILE A 169 -13.59 -1.02 -9.20
C ILE A 169 -12.11 -1.25 -9.49
N ALA A 170 -11.81 -2.21 -10.36
CA ALA A 170 -10.42 -2.53 -10.72
C ALA A 170 -10.19 -2.39 -12.23
N GLY A 171 -9.11 -1.69 -12.59
CA GLY A 171 -8.69 -1.53 -13.99
C GLY A 171 -7.69 -2.61 -14.39
N ASN A 172 -7.97 -3.32 -15.50
CA ASN A 172 -7.14 -4.40 -16.03
C ASN A 172 -6.77 -4.16 -17.49
N ILE A 173 -5.61 -4.64 -17.93
CA ILE A 173 -5.26 -4.75 -19.35
C ILE A 173 -5.47 -6.19 -19.81
N GLY A 174 -6.24 -6.37 -20.88
CA GLY A 174 -6.52 -7.65 -21.50
C GLY A 174 -7.89 -8.21 -21.12
N LEU A 175 -8.16 -9.37 -21.68
CA LEU A 175 -9.35 -10.17 -21.39
C LEU A 175 -8.97 -11.25 -20.39
N ASN A 176 -9.41 -11.11 -19.17
CA ASN A 176 -9.24 -12.12 -18.11
C ASN A 176 -10.49 -12.98 -17.99
#